data_1207fbfc2fbf6935738401ecb52cd512
#
_entry.id   1207fbfc2fbf6935738401ecb52cd512
#
_cell.length_a   1.000
_cell.length_b   1.000
_cell.length_c   1.000
_cell.angle_alpha   90.00
_cell.angle_beta   90.00
_cell.angle_gamma   90.00
#
_symmetry.space_group_name_H-M   'P 1'
#
loop_
_entity.id
_entity.type
_entity.pdbx_description
1 polymer ?
#
loop_
_entity_poly.entity_id
_entity_poly.type
_entity_poly.pdbx_seq_one_letter_code
_entity_poly.pdbx_strand_id
1 'polypeptide(L)'
;MSLSRLSARRAVLTGFGLTAGATLLAGCSTSAPERDDLVARAVAARADLFRQVPATRDLAASSAGYLIFPSVTQGAFIFGAQYGNGVLFEGGKPAGFYNITGGSWGLQLGAQNFSQAYFFTTPEALATFRSTRGLELGAGVDFAVANVGASGAISTSTLQKPVIVFVYGQQGLFAGVNVAGQKITERTDR
;
A
#
# COMPACT_ATOMS: atom_id res chain seq x y z
N MET A 1 73.98 50.12 -6.33
CA MET A 1 74.44 48.98 -5.47
C MET A 1 73.25 48.25 -4.88
N SER A 2 73.33 46.97 -5.03
CA SER A 2 72.61 45.87 -4.35
C SER A 2 71.21 45.54 -4.86
N LEU A 3 71.14 44.65 -5.69
CA LEU A 3 70.56 43.31 -5.85
C LEU A 3 69.54 42.91 -4.76
N SER A 4 68.30 42.67 -5.18
CA SER A 4 67.36 41.97 -4.39
C SER A 4 66.61 40.94 -5.18
N ARG A 5 66.45 39.86 -4.57
CA ARG A 5 66.07 38.56 -5.06
C ARG A 5 64.52 38.46 -5.33
N LEU A 6 64.18 38.05 -6.52
CA LEU A 6 62.89 37.51 -6.85
C LEU A 6 62.75 36.09 -6.24
N SER A 7 61.82 35.90 -5.40
CA SER A 7 61.38 34.55 -5.00
C SER A 7 60.05 34.21 -5.65
N ALA A 8 60.08 33.31 -6.58
CA ALA A 8 58.95 32.73 -7.27
C ALA A 8 58.15 31.86 -6.28
N ARG A 9 56.91 32.26 -6.00
CA ARG A 9 55.96 31.41 -5.33
C ARG A 9 55.27 30.53 -6.38
N ARG A 10 55.57 29.23 -6.33
CA ARG A 10 54.87 28.20 -7.10
C ARG A 10 53.45 28.07 -6.55
N ALA A 11 52.47 28.40 -7.35
CA ALA A 11 51.08 28.06 -7.09
C ALA A 11 50.88 26.56 -7.33
N VAL A 12 50.62 25.84 -6.28
CA VAL A 12 50.15 24.44 -6.35
C VAL A 12 48.65 24.50 -6.61
N LEU A 13 48.26 24.24 -7.83
CA LEU A 13 46.87 23.96 -8.20
C LEU A 13 46.55 22.53 -7.77
N THR A 14 45.99 22.37 -6.58
CA THR A 14 45.34 21.13 -6.15
C THR A 14 44.03 21.01 -6.91
N GLY A 15 43.98 20.09 -7.85
CA GLY A 15 42.79 19.70 -8.54
C GLY A 15 41.80 19.06 -7.58
N PHE A 16 40.66 19.71 -7.39
CA PHE A 16 39.52 19.16 -6.70
C PHE A 16 38.84 18.19 -7.68
N GLY A 17 39.09 16.90 -7.49
CA GLY A 17 38.42 15.85 -8.23
C GLY A 17 36.93 15.81 -7.89
N LEU A 18 36.10 16.07 -8.88
CA LEU A 18 34.66 15.77 -8.85
C LEU A 18 34.47 14.26 -8.84
N THR A 19 34.40 13.67 -7.67
CA THR A 19 33.77 12.35 -7.47
C THR A 19 32.37 12.59 -6.92
N ALA A 20 31.50 13.11 -7.76
CA ALA A 20 30.08 13.22 -7.43
C ALA A 20 29.35 11.95 -7.89
N GLY A 21 29.03 11.07 -6.93
CA GLY A 21 27.65 10.66 -6.75
C GLY A 21 27.09 9.67 -7.77
N ALA A 22 27.61 8.45 -7.81
CA ALA A 22 26.91 7.30 -8.37
C ALA A 22 26.47 6.35 -7.22
N THR A 23 25.68 6.86 -6.30
CA THR A 23 25.02 6.02 -5.28
C THR A 23 23.68 6.62 -4.99
N LEU A 24 22.62 6.07 -5.58
CA LEU A 24 21.22 6.14 -5.07
C LEU A 24 20.25 5.49 -6.06
N LEU A 25 20.61 4.27 -6.50
CA LEU A 25 19.62 3.32 -7.00
C LEU A 25 19.72 2.07 -6.13
N ALA A 26 19.70 2.25 -4.82
CA ALA A 26 19.31 1.18 -3.92
C ALA A 26 17.81 0.96 -4.16
N GLY A 27 17.50 0.04 -5.08
CA GLY A 27 16.14 -0.43 -5.24
C GLY A 27 15.61 -0.85 -3.88
N CYS A 28 14.42 -0.39 -3.51
CA CYS A 28 13.71 -0.82 -2.32
C CYS A 28 13.33 -2.29 -2.47
N SER A 29 14.30 -3.19 -2.38
CA SER A 29 14.05 -4.61 -2.15
C SER A 29 13.66 -4.76 -0.70
N THR A 30 12.42 -5.18 -0.45
CA THR A 30 11.94 -5.45 0.90
C THR A 30 12.72 -6.61 1.48
N SER A 31 13.52 -6.35 2.51
CA SER A 31 14.28 -7.39 3.21
C SER A 31 13.34 -8.36 3.93
N ALA A 32 13.83 -9.57 4.26
CA ALA A 32 13.04 -10.55 5.01
C ALA A 32 12.47 -9.98 6.33
N PRO A 33 13.23 -9.25 7.17
CA PRO A 33 12.69 -8.60 8.37
C PRO A 33 11.54 -7.62 8.09
N GLU A 34 11.58 -6.91 6.97
CA GLU A 34 10.51 -5.98 6.57
C GLU A 34 9.23 -6.73 6.16
N ARG A 35 9.36 -7.93 5.56
CA ARG A 35 8.21 -8.79 5.24
C ARG A 35 7.56 -9.35 6.49
N ASP A 36 8.36 -9.82 7.45
CA ASP A 36 7.85 -10.35 8.73
C ASP A 36 7.11 -9.26 9.52
N ASP A 37 7.63 -8.04 9.55
CA ASP A 37 6.96 -6.89 10.15
C ASP A 37 5.65 -6.56 9.43
N LEU A 38 5.63 -6.58 8.10
CA LEU A 38 4.41 -6.35 7.33
C LEU A 38 3.36 -7.43 7.61
N VAL A 39 3.77 -8.70 7.71
CA VAL A 39 2.88 -9.80 8.09
C VAL A 39 2.31 -9.59 9.49
N ALA A 40 3.14 -9.23 10.47
CA ALA A 40 2.70 -8.97 11.83
C ALA A 40 1.67 -7.83 11.89
N ARG A 41 1.92 -6.73 11.18
CA ARG A 41 0.97 -5.61 11.07
C ARG A 41 -0.33 -6.01 10.36
N ALA A 42 -0.25 -6.82 9.30
CA ALA A 42 -1.43 -7.31 8.59
C ALA A 42 -2.29 -8.23 9.47
N VAL A 43 -1.66 -9.09 10.29
CA VAL A 43 -2.35 -9.93 11.27
C VAL A 43 -3.04 -9.08 12.34
N ALA A 44 -2.38 -8.05 12.85
CA ALA A 44 -2.97 -7.12 13.82
C ALA A 44 -4.17 -6.37 13.20
N ALA A 45 -4.02 -5.81 12.00
CA ALA A 45 -5.10 -5.11 11.30
C ALA A 45 -6.30 -6.04 11.01
N ARG A 46 -6.05 -7.29 10.63
CA ARG A 46 -7.10 -8.30 10.48
C ARG A 46 -7.84 -8.55 11.79
N ALA A 47 -7.11 -8.68 12.91
CA ALA A 47 -7.72 -8.86 14.22
C ALA A 47 -8.59 -7.67 14.62
N ASP A 48 -8.17 -6.44 14.26
CA ASP A 48 -8.95 -5.22 14.46
C ASP A 48 -10.24 -5.23 13.65
N LEU A 49 -10.20 -5.63 12.39
CA LEU A 49 -11.40 -5.80 11.56
C LEU A 49 -12.37 -6.80 12.17
N PHE A 50 -11.87 -7.96 12.62
CA PHE A 50 -12.69 -9.00 13.25
C PHE A 50 -13.35 -8.56 14.57
N ARG A 51 -12.74 -7.59 15.28
CA ARG A 51 -13.35 -6.98 16.47
C ARG A 51 -14.43 -5.97 16.09
N GLN A 52 -14.18 -5.14 15.09
CA GLN A 52 -15.12 -4.11 14.64
C GLN A 52 -16.34 -4.71 13.90
N VAL A 53 -16.12 -5.77 13.11
CA VAL A 53 -17.13 -6.43 12.31
C VAL A 53 -16.98 -7.95 12.46
N PRO A 54 -17.56 -8.57 13.50
CA PRO A 54 -17.39 -10.00 13.80
C PRO A 54 -17.72 -10.94 12.64
N ALA A 55 -18.72 -10.60 11.81
CA ALA A 55 -19.09 -11.38 10.60
C ALA A 55 -17.95 -11.52 9.58
N THR A 56 -16.95 -10.66 9.62
CA THR A 56 -15.78 -10.78 8.73
C THR A 56 -14.86 -11.95 9.07
N ARG A 57 -15.01 -12.53 10.26
CA ARG A 57 -14.31 -13.76 10.66
C ARG A 57 -14.82 -14.96 9.88
N ASP A 58 -16.14 -15.09 9.79
CA ASP A 58 -16.78 -16.16 9.03
C ASP A 58 -16.56 -15.96 7.53
N LEU A 59 -16.61 -14.70 7.08
CA LEU A 59 -16.27 -14.34 5.70
C LEU A 59 -14.82 -14.72 5.36
N ALA A 60 -13.86 -14.49 6.25
CA ALA A 60 -12.47 -14.89 6.04
C ALA A 60 -12.28 -16.41 5.97
N ALA A 61 -13.06 -17.14 6.77
CA ALA A 61 -13.02 -18.60 6.80
C ALA A 61 -13.65 -19.23 5.54
N SER A 62 -14.66 -18.59 4.95
CA SER A 62 -15.37 -19.07 3.76
C SER A 62 -14.80 -18.55 2.43
N SER A 63 -13.98 -17.49 2.47
CA SER A 63 -13.36 -16.92 1.28
C SER A 63 -12.21 -17.77 0.75
N ALA A 64 -11.99 -17.78 -0.56
CA ALA A 64 -10.85 -18.44 -1.19
C ALA A 64 -9.51 -17.82 -0.74
N GLY A 65 -9.50 -16.52 -0.45
CA GLY A 65 -8.38 -15.78 0.11
C GLY A 65 -8.79 -14.36 0.48
N TYR A 66 -7.93 -13.69 1.21
CA TYR A 66 -8.15 -12.27 1.56
C TYR A 66 -6.83 -11.51 1.65
N LEU A 67 -6.85 -10.26 1.20
CA LEU A 67 -5.69 -9.37 1.13
C LEU A 67 -5.88 -8.24 2.15
N ILE A 68 -4.91 -8.05 3.03
CA ILE A 68 -4.93 -7.04 4.10
C ILE A 68 -3.86 -5.99 3.85
N PHE A 69 -4.27 -4.74 3.74
CA PHE A 69 -3.40 -3.57 3.80
C PHE A 69 -3.52 -2.96 5.20
N PRO A 70 -2.53 -3.16 6.09
CA PRO A 70 -2.60 -2.68 7.48
C PRO A 70 -2.56 -1.16 7.58
N SER A 71 -1.99 -0.49 6.60
CA SER A 71 -1.96 0.97 6.51
C SER A 71 -1.93 1.39 5.04
N VAL A 72 -2.93 2.15 4.65
CA VAL A 72 -2.96 2.89 3.38
C VAL A 72 -2.91 4.36 3.74
N THR A 73 -1.87 5.02 3.27
CA THR A 73 -1.72 6.47 3.42
C THR A 73 -2.34 7.14 2.20
N GLN A 74 -3.22 8.08 2.45
CA GLN A 74 -3.78 8.95 1.43
C GLN A 74 -3.43 10.39 1.76
N GLY A 75 -2.81 11.08 0.80
CA GLY A 75 -2.55 12.51 0.87
C GLY A 75 -3.17 13.22 -0.32
N ALA A 76 -3.75 14.40 -0.11
CA ALA A 76 -4.34 15.21 -1.17
C ALA A 76 -4.15 16.70 -0.92
N PHE A 77 -3.87 17.43 -2.00
CA PHE A 77 -3.92 18.90 -2.04
C PHE A 77 -4.88 19.35 -3.15
N ILE A 78 -4.56 19.12 -4.41
CA ILE A 78 -5.44 19.28 -5.58
C ILE A 78 -5.63 17.89 -6.24
N PHE A 79 -4.58 17.08 -6.16
CA PHE A 79 -4.56 15.69 -6.60
C PHE A 79 -4.27 14.82 -5.37
N GLY A 80 -5.06 13.78 -5.16
CA GLY A 80 -4.83 12.81 -4.11
C GLY A 80 -4.04 11.61 -4.62
N ALA A 81 -3.11 11.14 -3.81
CA ALA A 81 -2.41 9.89 -4.03
C ALA A 81 -2.60 8.96 -2.83
N GLN A 82 -2.72 7.68 -3.11
CA GLN A 82 -2.81 6.62 -2.09
C GLN A 82 -1.68 5.63 -2.31
N TYR A 83 -1.13 5.13 -1.21
CA TYR A 83 -0.12 4.09 -1.21
C TYR A 83 -0.21 3.23 0.05
N GLY A 84 -0.02 1.93 -0.11
CA GLY A 84 0.09 0.99 0.99
C GLY A 84 0.69 -0.35 0.56
N ASN A 85 1.20 -1.10 1.55
CA ASN A 85 1.70 -2.46 1.38
C ASN A 85 0.75 -3.43 2.08
N GLY A 86 0.50 -4.58 1.46
CA GLY A 86 -0.42 -5.58 1.96
C GLY A 86 0.08 -7.01 1.81
N VAL A 87 -0.61 -7.90 2.51
CA VAL A 87 -0.33 -9.34 2.53
C VAL A 87 -1.59 -10.09 2.11
N LEU A 88 -1.45 -10.95 1.11
CA LEU A 88 -2.46 -11.93 0.74
C LEU A 88 -2.37 -13.12 1.70
N PHE A 89 -3.51 -13.57 2.19
CA PHE A 89 -3.65 -14.77 3.01
C PHE A 89 -4.53 -15.79 2.29
N GLU A 90 -4.08 -17.04 2.26
CA GLU A 90 -4.81 -18.21 1.78
C GLU A 90 -4.77 -19.29 2.86
N GLY A 91 -5.93 -19.82 3.22
CA GLY A 91 -6.03 -20.74 4.35
C GLY A 91 -5.46 -20.16 5.66
N GLY A 92 -5.53 -18.84 5.82
CA GLY A 92 -5.01 -18.12 6.98
C GLY A 92 -3.48 -17.89 7.02
N LYS A 93 -2.74 -18.37 6.02
CA LYS A 93 -1.27 -18.23 5.91
C LYS A 93 -0.90 -17.16 4.88
N PRO A 94 0.20 -16.42 5.08
CA PRO A 94 0.72 -15.49 4.08
C PRO A 94 1.05 -16.22 2.77
N ALA A 95 0.53 -15.71 1.64
CA ALA A 95 0.65 -16.31 0.31
C ALA A 95 1.21 -15.35 -0.74
N GLY A 96 1.32 -14.05 -0.45
CA GLY A 96 1.88 -13.07 -1.37
C GLY A 96 1.92 -11.66 -0.78
N PHE A 97 2.71 -10.79 -1.40
CA PHE A 97 2.87 -9.39 -1.01
C PHE A 97 2.44 -8.49 -2.15
N TYR A 98 1.73 -7.41 -1.84
CA TYR A 98 1.11 -6.53 -2.82
C TYR A 98 1.26 -5.08 -2.42
N ASN A 99 1.28 -4.20 -3.43
CA ASN A 99 1.17 -2.77 -3.24
C ASN A 99 -0.23 -2.32 -3.68
N ILE A 100 -0.77 -1.32 -2.99
CA ILE A 100 -1.93 -0.57 -3.47
C ILE A 100 -1.49 0.84 -3.79
N THR A 101 -1.92 1.31 -4.96
CA THR A 101 -1.75 2.68 -5.41
C THR A 101 -3.08 3.20 -5.93
N GLY A 102 -3.32 4.49 -5.81
CA GLY A 102 -4.54 5.10 -6.34
C GLY A 102 -4.36 6.60 -6.47
N GLY A 103 -5.15 7.18 -7.36
CA GLY A 103 -5.26 8.63 -7.54
C GLY A 103 -6.69 9.07 -7.33
N SER A 104 -6.89 10.24 -6.75
CA SER A 104 -8.19 10.90 -6.67
C SER A 104 -8.07 12.35 -7.13
N TRP A 105 -9.14 12.85 -7.78
CA TRP A 105 -9.26 14.23 -8.19
C TRP A 105 -10.25 14.91 -7.24
N GLY A 106 -9.89 16.07 -6.74
CA GLY A 106 -10.77 16.89 -5.92
C GLY A 106 -10.00 17.77 -4.92
N LEU A 107 -10.61 18.89 -4.55
CA LEU A 107 -10.13 19.75 -3.47
C LEU A 107 -10.33 19.04 -2.13
N GLN A 108 -9.37 18.21 -1.75
CA GLN A 108 -9.33 17.52 -0.47
C GLN A 108 -8.00 17.87 0.18
N LEU A 109 -8.04 18.74 1.18
CA LEU A 109 -6.84 19.12 1.94
C LEU A 109 -6.68 18.18 3.12
N GLY A 110 -5.55 17.46 3.14
CA GLY A 110 -5.21 16.65 4.32
C GLY A 110 -4.48 15.34 4.00
N ALA A 111 -4.18 14.64 5.06
CA ALA A 111 -3.66 13.28 5.03
C ALA A 111 -4.48 12.40 5.96
N GLN A 112 -4.70 11.16 5.56
CA GLN A 112 -5.33 10.14 6.40
C GLN A 112 -4.62 8.82 6.25
N ASN A 113 -4.72 8.01 7.29
CA ASN A 113 -4.36 6.62 7.28
C ASN A 113 -5.59 5.76 7.56
N PHE A 114 -5.69 4.65 6.89
CA PHE A 114 -6.76 3.67 7.10
C PHE A 114 -6.26 2.28 6.71
N SER A 115 -6.98 1.27 7.14
CA SER A 115 -6.75 -0.11 6.73
C SER A 115 -7.75 -0.53 5.68
N GLN A 116 -7.34 -1.42 4.78
CA GLN A 116 -8.24 -2.05 3.80
C GLN A 116 -8.10 -3.57 3.83
N ALA A 117 -9.22 -4.26 3.67
CA ALA A 117 -9.28 -5.70 3.50
C ALA A 117 -10.11 -6.04 2.26
N TYR A 118 -9.57 -6.92 1.42
CA TYR A 118 -10.23 -7.44 0.22
C TYR A 118 -10.48 -8.92 0.43
N PHE A 119 -11.73 -9.35 0.36
CA PHE A 119 -12.12 -10.74 0.45
C PHE A 119 -12.49 -11.26 -0.93
N PHE A 120 -11.81 -12.29 -1.39
CA PHE A 120 -12.12 -13.01 -2.62
C PHE A 120 -13.06 -14.17 -2.24
N THR A 121 -14.36 -13.96 -2.44
CA THR A 121 -15.38 -14.90 -1.95
C THR A 121 -15.43 -16.17 -2.77
N THR A 122 -14.90 -16.15 -4.02
CA THR A 122 -14.88 -17.30 -4.89
C THR A 122 -13.45 -17.65 -5.35
N PRO A 123 -13.16 -18.93 -5.62
CA PRO A 123 -11.87 -19.36 -6.16
C PRO A 123 -11.52 -18.66 -7.48
N GLU A 124 -12.52 -18.41 -8.34
CA GLU A 124 -12.34 -17.75 -9.64
C GLU A 124 -11.89 -16.30 -9.49
N ALA A 125 -12.45 -15.57 -8.50
CA ALA A 125 -12.05 -14.21 -8.21
C ALA A 125 -10.59 -14.14 -7.74
N LEU A 126 -10.18 -15.07 -6.86
CA LEU A 126 -8.81 -15.17 -6.41
C LEU A 126 -7.86 -15.60 -7.56
N ALA A 127 -8.26 -16.56 -8.38
CA ALA A 127 -7.48 -17.02 -9.53
C ALA A 127 -7.26 -15.90 -10.55
N THR A 128 -8.31 -15.11 -10.85
CA THR A 128 -8.21 -13.93 -11.71
C THR A 128 -7.26 -12.90 -11.12
N PHE A 129 -7.39 -12.59 -9.84
CA PHE A 129 -6.49 -11.67 -9.14
C PHE A 129 -5.02 -12.10 -9.25
N ARG A 130 -4.73 -13.37 -9.07
CA ARG A 130 -3.37 -13.91 -9.16
C ARG A 130 -2.82 -13.93 -10.60
N SER A 131 -3.64 -14.33 -11.57
CA SER A 131 -3.22 -14.42 -12.98
C SER A 131 -2.89 -13.06 -13.58
N THR A 132 -3.61 -12.02 -13.16
CA THR A 132 -3.36 -10.63 -13.58
C THR A 132 -2.29 -9.92 -12.73
N ARG A 133 -1.73 -10.63 -11.73
CA ARG A 133 -0.77 -10.10 -10.75
C ARG A 133 -1.28 -8.86 -10.04
N GLY A 134 -2.59 -8.75 -9.87
CA GLY A 134 -3.20 -7.63 -9.18
C GLY A 134 -4.65 -7.39 -9.56
N LEU A 135 -5.14 -6.22 -9.25
CA LEU A 135 -6.51 -5.81 -9.45
C LEU A 135 -6.58 -4.31 -9.68
N GLU A 136 -7.40 -3.88 -10.63
CA GLU A 136 -7.79 -2.47 -10.76
C GLU A 136 -9.29 -2.36 -10.48
N LEU A 137 -9.64 -1.63 -9.41
CA LEU A 137 -11.03 -1.45 -9.02
C LEU A 137 -11.72 -0.46 -9.95
N GLY A 138 -12.82 -0.90 -10.54
CA GLY A 138 -13.58 -0.13 -11.52
C GLY A 138 -13.37 -0.54 -12.98
N ALA A 139 -12.39 -1.38 -13.30
CA ALA A 139 -12.14 -1.90 -14.64
C ALA A 139 -12.74 -3.31 -14.81
N GLY A 140 -14.08 -3.42 -14.82
CA GLY A 140 -14.76 -4.69 -15.11
C GLY A 140 -14.79 -5.71 -13.97
N VAL A 141 -14.36 -5.33 -12.77
CA VAL A 141 -14.44 -6.18 -11.58
C VAL A 141 -15.70 -5.83 -10.79
N ASP A 142 -16.53 -6.82 -10.54
CA ASP A 142 -17.70 -6.66 -9.68
C ASP A 142 -17.28 -6.74 -8.20
N PHE A 143 -17.39 -5.63 -7.49
CA PHE A 143 -17.01 -5.52 -6.10
C PHE A 143 -18.03 -4.75 -5.27
N ALA A 144 -18.05 -5.00 -3.98
CA ALA A 144 -18.78 -4.20 -3.01
C ALA A 144 -17.84 -3.55 -2.01
N VAL A 145 -18.19 -2.36 -1.55
CA VAL A 145 -17.42 -1.62 -0.53
C VAL A 145 -18.25 -1.50 0.74
N ALA A 146 -17.66 -1.90 1.85
CA ALA A 146 -18.19 -1.71 3.20
C ALA A 146 -17.29 -0.75 3.98
N ASN A 147 -17.81 0.43 4.32
CA ASN A 147 -17.12 1.37 5.20
C ASN A 147 -17.55 1.11 6.65
N VAL A 148 -16.63 0.63 7.47
CA VAL A 148 -16.91 0.22 8.85
C VAL A 148 -17.25 1.40 9.78
N GLY A 149 -16.86 2.62 9.41
CA GLY A 149 -17.14 3.83 10.19
C GLY A 149 -18.58 4.36 10.08
N ALA A 150 -19.33 3.97 9.03
CA ALA A 150 -20.59 4.63 8.71
C ALA A 150 -21.86 3.90 9.19
N SER A 151 -21.88 2.57 9.31
CA SER A 151 -23.12 1.84 9.68
C SER A 151 -22.93 0.44 10.25
N GLY A 152 -21.73 -0.13 10.29
CA GLY A 152 -21.49 -1.45 10.91
C GLY A 152 -22.22 -2.65 10.29
N ALA A 153 -23.18 -2.43 9.41
CA ALA A 153 -24.02 -3.48 8.84
C ALA A 153 -23.56 -3.84 7.41
N ILE A 154 -23.23 -5.09 7.20
CA ILE A 154 -22.98 -5.66 5.88
C ILE A 154 -24.33 -6.08 5.31
N SER A 155 -24.71 -5.55 4.15
CA SER A 155 -25.93 -5.98 3.47
C SER A 155 -25.77 -7.37 2.85
N THR A 156 -26.87 -8.12 2.74
CA THR A 156 -26.86 -9.42 2.08
C THR A 156 -26.39 -9.34 0.63
N SER A 157 -26.70 -8.25 -0.07
CA SER A 157 -26.23 -8.02 -1.44
C SER A 157 -24.72 -7.80 -1.53
N THR A 158 -24.11 -7.22 -0.48
CA THR A 158 -22.64 -7.07 -0.38
C THR A 158 -21.96 -8.44 -0.30
N LEU A 159 -22.54 -9.39 0.46
CA LEU A 159 -21.97 -10.73 0.65
C LEU A 159 -22.03 -11.61 -0.61
N GLN A 160 -22.84 -11.24 -1.60
CA GLN A 160 -22.95 -11.96 -2.88
C GLN A 160 -21.93 -11.55 -3.94
N LYS A 161 -21.11 -10.53 -3.66
CA LYS A 161 -20.11 -10.06 -4.61
C LYS A 161 -18.84 -10.92 -4.58
N PRO A 162 -18.21 -11.17 -5.74
CA PRO A 162 -16.97 -11.96 -5.83
C PRO A 162 -15.79 -11.30 -5.13
N VAL A 163 -15.82 -9.98 -4.99
CA VAL A 163 -14.81 -9.21 -4.22
C VAL A 163 -15.53 -8.26 -3.27
N ILE A 164 -15.18 -8.32 -1.99
CA ILE A 164 -15.73 -7.44 -0.96
C ILE A 164 -14.58 -6.66 -0.33
N VAL A 165 -14.71 -5.34 -0.31
CA VAL A 165 -13.69 -4.42 0.22
C VAL A 165 -14.20 -3.81 1.51
N PHE A 166 -13.44 -3.95 2.60
CA PHE A 166 -13.66 -3.25 3.85
C PHE A 166 -12.65 -2.13 4.02
N VAL A 167 -13.13 -0.96 4.39
CA VAL A 167 -12.32 0.19 4.79
C VAL A 167 -12.58 0.46 6.27
N TYR A 168 -11.53 0.45 7.09
CA TYR A 168 -11.64 0.55 8.55
C TYR A 168 -10.41 1.21 9.18
N GLY A 169 -10.50 1.52 10.47
CA GLY A 169 -9.37 2.11 11.22
C GLY A 169 -8.96 3.49 10.72
N GLN A 170 -9.90 4.29 10.23
CA GLN A 170 -9.62 5.62 9.68
C GLN A 170 -9.12 6.56 10.76
N GLN A 171 -7.98 7.22 10.47
CA GLN A 171 -7.37 8.26 11.30
C GLN A 171 -7.03 9.45 10.40
N GLY A 172 -7.47 10.65 10.79
CA GLY A 172 -7.23 11.89 10.04
C GLY A 172 -8.51 12.69 9.76
N LEU A 173 -8.36 13.79 9.02
CA LEU A 173 -9.41 14.80 8.83
C LEU A 173 -10.32 14.56 7.61
N PHE A 174 -10.25 13.40 6.98
CA PHE A 174 -11.03 13.11 5.78
C PHE A 174 -12.38 12.44 6.06
N ALA A 175 -13.40 12.90 5.34
CA ALA A 175 -14.69 12.25 5.25
C ALA A 175 -14.78 11.43 3.95
N GLY A 176 -14.51 10.11 4.05
CA GLY A 176 -14.72 9.17 2.97
C GLY A 176 -13.44 8.68 2.27
N VAL A 177 -13.41 7.40 1.93
CA VAL A 177 -12.36 6.76 1.14
C VAL A 177 -12.95 6.34 -0.21
N ASN A 178 -12.34 6.82 -1.29
CA ASN A 178 -12.67 6.36 -2.63
C ASN A 178 -11.78 5.15 -2.96
N VAL A 179 -12.40 4.01 -3.23
CA VAL A 179 -11.70 2.79 -3.65
C VAL A 179 -11.70 2.60 -5.17
N ALA A 180 -12.55 3.30 -5.90
CA ALA A 180 -12.56 3.26 -7.36
C ALA A 180 -11.26 3.87 -7.93
N GLY A 181 -10.68 3.22 -8.94
CA GLY A 181 -9.41 3.63 -9.53
C GLY A 181 -8.17 3.24 -8.70
N GLN A 182 -8.33 2.45 -7.64
CA GLN A 182 -7.20 1.84 -6.96
C GLN A 182 -6.65 0.69 -7.80
N LYS A 183 -5.32 0.65 -7.89
CA LYS A 183 -4.58 -0.44 -8.54
C LYS A 183 -3.77 -1.19 -7.49
N ILE A 184 -4.00 -2.49 -7.43
CA ILE A 184 -3.23 -3.42 -6.60
C ILE A 184 -2.28 -4.16 -7.53
N THR A 185 -1.01 -4.29 -7.14
CA THR A 185 0.03 -4.93 -7.93
C THR A 185 0.86 -5.86 -7.05
N GLU A 186 1.15 -7.06 -7.55
CA GLU A 186 2.01 -8.00 -6.86
C GLU A 186 3.44 -7.45 -6.74
N ARG A 187 4.05 -7.64 -5.58
CA ARG A 187 5.45 -7.32 -5.33
C ARG A 187 6.31 -8.53 -5.69
N THR A 188 7.10 -8.39 -6.74
CA THR A 188 8.02 -9.43 -7.23
C THR A 188 9.41 -9.34 -6.60
N ASP A 189 9.59 -8.54 -5.56
CA ASP A 189 10.87 -8.40 -4.86
C ASP A 189 11.28 -9.75 -4.25
N ARG A 190 12.36 -10.32 -4.77
CA ARG A 190 13.00 -11.54 -4.26
C ARG A 190 14.05 -11.19 -3.21
#